data_24f8eb2620e34d7b9cffa4500cec9b09
#
_entry.id   24f8eb2620e34d7b9cffa4500cec9b09
#
_cell.length_a   1.000
_cell.length_b   1.000
_cell.length_c   1.000
_cell.angle_alpha   90.00
_cell.angle_beta   90.00
_cell.angle_gamma   90.00
#
_symmetry.space_group_name_H-M   'P 1'
#
loop_
_entity.id
_entity.type
_entity.pdbx_description
1 polymer ?
#
loop_
_entity_poly.entity_id
_entity_poly.type
_entity_poly.pdbx_seq_one_letter_code
_entity_poly.pdbx_strand_id
1 'polypeptide(L)'
;MLCRKLAEKLARKRTSPLLHGSPNAWASGIVRAIGGVNFLHDKSQTPYLRSTDIDHYLGTSPSSGAAKLAAIRKMLKMSQLDLNWTLPSRLEDNPTVWMLQVNGFMVDVRHAPREVQEIAFNKGLIPYIPADRQ
;
A
#
# COMPACT_ATOMS: atom_id res chain seq x y z
N MET A 1 9.32 -4.66 -6.07
CA MET A 1 9.04 -3.40 -6.60
C MET A 1 7.58 -3.13 -6.84
N LEU A 2 6.98 -2.49 -5.86
CA LEU A 2 5.55 -2.23 -5.83
C LEU A 2 5.07 -1.29 -6.94
N CYS A 3 5.84 -0.24 -7.25
CA CYS A 3 5.46 0.69 -8.32
C CYS A 3 5.41 0.00 -9.68
N ARG A 4 6.39 -0.85 -9.98
CA ARG A 4 6.39 -1.64 -11.21
C ARG A 4 5.20 -2.61 -11.25
N LYS A 5 4.91 -3.29 -10.14
CA LYS A 5 3.77 -4.20 -10.03
C LYS A 5 2.45 -3.47 -10.27
N LEU A 6 2.31 -2.26 -9.71
CA LEU A 6 1.13 -1.43 -9.93
C LEU A 6 1.00 -1.00 -11.38
N ALA A 7 2.10 -0.55 -12.01
CA ALA A 7 2.11 -0.18 -13.41
C ALA A 7 1.72 -1.37 -14.31
N GLU A 8 2.24 -2.55 -14.04
CA GLU A 8 1.90 -3.77 -14.77
C GLU A 8 0.41 -4.11 -14.63
N LYS A 9 -0.14 -3.98 -13.43
CA LYS A 9 -1.57 -4.23 -13.20
C LYS A 9 -2.45 -3.27 -13.99
N LEU A 10 -2.08 -1.99 -14.06
CA LEU A 10 -2.79 -1.01 -14.87
C LEU A 10 -2.67 -1.31 -16.36
N ALA A 11 -1.47 -1.70 -16.81
CA ALA A 11 -1.22 -2.04 -18.21
C ALA A 11 -2.04 -3.26 -18.69
N ARG A 12 -2.31 -4.20 -17.79
CA ARG A 12 -3.06 -5.43 -18.11
C ARG A 12 -4.56 -5.25 -18.15
N LYS A 13 -5.08 -4.10 -17.75
CA LYS A 13 -6.52 -3.86 -17.87
C LYS A 13 -6.94 -3.91 -19.35
N ARG A 14 -8.15 -4.42 -19.62
CA ARG A 14 -8.67 -4.62 -20.99
C ARG A 14 -8.53 -3.36 -21.84
N THR A 15 -8.84 -2.20 -21.26
CA THR A 15 -8.54 -0.91 -21.86
C THR A 15 -7.57 -0.21 -20.90
N SER A 16 -6.27 -0.30 -21.20
CA SER A 16 -5.28 0.24 -20.31
C SER A 16 -5.41 1.76 -20.18
N PRO A 17 -5.57 2.29 -18.96
CA PRO A 17 -5.61 3.74 -18.76
C PRO A 17 -4.29 4.42 -19.12
N LEU A 18 -3.18 3.67 -19.12
CA LEU A 18 -1.84 4.20 -19.41
C LEU A 18 -1.68 4.63 -20.87
N LEU A 19 -2.59 4.21 -21.76
CA LEU A 19 -2.59 4.63 -23.16
C LEU A 19 -3.03 6.08 -23.36
N HIS A 20 -3.63 6.68 -22.35
CA HIS A 20 -4.16 8.04 -22.41
C HIS A 20 -3.50 8.91 -21.33
N GLY A 21 -3.24 10.16 -21.67
CA GLY A 21 -2.62 11.12 -20.77
C GLY A 21 -1.09 11.04 -20.76
N SER A 22 -0.48 11.89 -19.97
CA SER A 22 0.98 11.99 -19.86
C SER A 22 1.57 10.80 -19.10
N PRO A 23 2.62 10.14 -19.62
CA PRO A 23 3.33 9.10 -18.88
C PRO A 23 3.90 9.63 -17.56
N ASN A 24 4.36 10.88 -17.51
CA ASN A 24 4.91 11.46 -16.28
C ASN A 24 3.82 11.64 -15.22
N ALA A 25 2.61 12.03 -15.61
CA ALA A 25 1.48 12.15 -14.71
C ALA A 25 1.08 10.78 -14.13
N TRP A 26 1.03 9.75 -14.97
CA TRP A 26 0.78 8.38 -14.50
C TRP A 26 1.87 7.88 -13.56
N ALA A 27 3.14 8.15 -13.87
CA ALA A 27 4.26 7.79 -12.99
C ALA A 27 4.11 8.44 -11.63
N SER A 28 3.77 9.73 -11.58
CA SER A 28 3.51 10.44 -10.32
C SER A 28 2.35 9.84 -9.55
N GLY A 29 1.25 9.53 -10.23
CA GLY A 29 0.09 8.88 -9.62
C GLY A 29 0.44 7.54 -8.99
N ILE A 30 1.22 6.72 -9.66
CA ILE A 30 1.69 5.41 -9.17
C ILE A 30 2.56 5.58 -7.93
N VAL A 31 3.56 6.45 -7.98
CA VAL A 31 4.45 6.69 -6.83
C VAL A 31 3.66 7.25 -5.64
N ARG A 32 2.74 8.17 -5.87
CA ARG A 32 1.86 8.71 -4.82
C ARG A 32 0.96 7.62 -4.22
N ALA A 33 0.41 6.72 -5.04
CA ALA A 33 -0.47 5.65 -4.57
C ALA A 33 0.29 4.69 -3.64
N ILE A 34 1.45 4.21 -4.07
CA ILE A 34 2.28 3.32 -3.26
C ILE A 34 2.84 4.07 -2.03
N GLY A 35 3.27 5.32 -2.22
CA GLY A 35 3.77 6.15 -1.13
C GLY A 35 2.71 6.44 -0.07
N GLY A 36 1.47 6.66 -0.47
CA GLY A 36 0.36 6.88 0.47
C GLY A 36 0.10 5.69 1.37
N VAL A 37 0.10 4.48 0.80
CA VAL A 37 -0.07 3.24 1.57
C VAL A 37 1.11 2.99 2.51
N ASN A 38 2.31 3.43 2.14
CA ASN A 38 3.54 3.18 2.90
C ASN A 38 4.05 4.42 3.67
N PHE A 39 3.19 5.40 3.90
CA PHE A 39 3.48 6.59 4.73
C PHE A 39 4.65 7.44 4.23
N LEU A 40 4.90 7.48 2.92
CA LEU A 40 5.98 8.28 2.34
C LEU A 40 5.82 9.79 2.65
N HIS A 41 4.58 10.25 2.81
CA HIS A 41 4.25 11.67 3.06
C HIS A 41 4.24 12.03 4.54
N ASP A 42 4.50 11.08 5.43
CA ASP A 42 4.56 11.31 6.87
C ASP A 42 5.98 11.76 7.25
N LYS A 43 6.08 12.98 7.79
CA LYS A 43 7.37 13.56 8.21
C LYS A 43 8.09 12.77 9.29
N SER A 44 7.34 11.99 10.08
CA SER A 44 7.93 11.14 11.14
C SER A 44 8.59 9.88 10.60
N GLN A 45 8.40 9.59 9.31
CA GLN A 45 8.91 8.36 8.68
C GLN A 45 10.15 8.65 7.84
N THR A 46 10.96 7.61 7.64
CA THR A 46 12.11 7.64 6.73
C THR A 46 11.98 6.45 5.78
N PRO A 47 12.02 6.65 4.46
CA PRO A 47 12.17 7.93 3.74
C PRO A 47 10.92 8.81 3.80
N TYR A 48 11.10 10.11 3.53
CA TYR A 48 10.03 11.08 3.48
C TYR A 48 10.12 11.92 2.20
N LEU A 49 8.98 12.04 1.49
CA LEU A 49 8.82 12.91 0.32
C LEU A 49 7.43 13.51 0.31
N ARG A 50 7.34 14.80 0.02
CA ARG A 50 6.04 15.45 -0.22
C ARG A 50 5.52 15.05 -1.60
N SER A 51 4.21 15.05 -1.78
CA SER A 51 3.59 14.79 -3.09
C SER A 51 4.09 15.75 -4.17
N THR A 52 4.27 17.02 -3.82
CA THR A 52 4.79 18.03 -4.74
C THR A 52 6.24 17.77 -5.17
N ASP A 53 7.06 17.17 -4.31
CA ASP A 53 8.42 16.77 -4.64
C ASP A 53 8.43 15.66 -5.69
N ILE A 54 7.51 14.71 -5.57
CA ILE A 54 7.33 13.63 -6.56
C ILE A 54 6.93 14.21 -7.92
N ASP A 55 5.95 15.11 -7.94
CA ASP A 55 5.50 15.77 -9.17
C ASP A 55 6.64 16.54 -9.84
N HIS A 56 7.37 17.31 -9.07
CA HIS A 56 8.48 18.10 -9.57
C HIS A 56 9.57 17.22 -10.18
N TYR A 57 9.95 16.16 -9.48
CA TYR A 57 10.97 15.20 -9.95
C TYR A 57 10.54 14.53 -11.27
N LEU A 58 9.27 14.19 -11.39
CA LEU A 58 8.72 13.50 -12.57
C LEU A 58 8.25 14.46 -13.67
N GLY A 59 8.39 15.76 -13.48
CA GLY A 59 8.07 16.77 -14.48
C GLY A 59 6.59 16.91 -14.79
N THR A 60 5.72 16.74 -13.78
CA THR A 60 4.28 16.92 -13.92
C THR A 60 3.75 17.95 -12.94
N SER A 61 2.53 18.47 -13.18
CA SER A 61 1.89 19.40 -12.26
C SER A 61 1.28 18.68 -11.06
N PRO A 62 1.16 19.34 -9.90
CA PRO A 62 0.49 18.75 -8.74
C PRO A 62 -0.95 18.30 -9.03
N SER A 63 -1.70 19.07 -9.82
CA SER A 63 -3.08 18.72 -10.18
C SER A 63 -3.13 17.45 -11.04
N SER A 64 -2.23 17.30 -12.00
CA SER A 64 -2.15 16.10 -12.84
C SER A 64 -1.78 14.85 -12.02
N GLY A 65 -0.79 14.98 -11.12
CA GLY A 65 -0.41 13.88 -10.23
C GLY A 65 -1.55 13.47 -9.30
N ALA A 66 -2.25 14.44 -8.71
CA ALA A 66 -3.40 14.17 -7.85
C ALA A 66 -4.55 13.51 -8.60
N ALA A 67 -4.82 13.95 -9.83
CA ALA A 67 -5.86 13.35 -10.66
C ALA A 67 -5.57 11.89 -11.00
N LYS A 68 -4.32 11.56 -11.33
CA LYS A 68 -3.92 10.17 -11.61
C LYS A 68 -3.96 9.31 -10.35
N LEU A 69 -3.58 9.85 -9.21
CA LEU A 69 -3.72 9.16 -7.93
C LEU A 69 -5.16 8.78 -7.65
N ALA A 70 -6.08 9.74 -7.81
CA ALA A 70 -7.50 9.50 -7.59
C ALA A 70 -8.04 8.41 -8.55
N ALA A 71 -7.64 8.47 -9.83
CA ALA A 71 -8.03 7.49 -10.82
C ALA A 71 -7.56 6.07 -10.47
N ILE A 72 -6.29 5.94 -10.03
CA ILE A 72 -5.71 4.65 -9.63
C ILE A 72 -6.45 4.07 -8.42
N ARG A 73 -6.67 4.88 -7.39
CA ARG A 73 -7.38 4.45 -6.19
C ARG A 73 -8.78 3.95 -6.51
N LYS A 74 -9.47 4.64 -7.40
CA LYS A 74 -10.82 4.26 -7.83
C LYS A 74 -10.81 2.96 -8.63
N MET A 75 -9.92 2.83 -9.61
CA MET A 75 -9.84 1.66 -10.49
C MET A 75 -9.47 0.39 -9.74
N LEU A 76 -8.58 0.48 -8.76
CA LEU A 76 -8.07 -0.68 -8.03
C LEU A 76 -8.70 -0.82 -6.65
N LYS A 77 -9.63 0.06 -6.30
CA LYS A 77 -10.28 0.09 -4.98
C LYS A 77 -9.25 0.06 -3.84
N MET A 78 -8.18 0.84 -4.00
CA MET A 78 -7.11 0.89 -3.01
C MET A 78 -7.55 1.61 -1.74
N SER A 79 -7.31 0.98 -0.60
CA SER A 79 -7.47 1.61 0.71
C SER A 79 -6.14 2.20 1.19
N GLN A 80 -6.21 3.07 2.21
CA GLN A 80 -5.02 3.71 2.77
C GLN A 80 -4.05 2.71 3.40
N LEU A 81 -4.57 1.60 3.95
CA LEU A 81 -3.77 0.55 4.60
C LEU A 81 -3.81 -0.75 3.81
N ASP A 82 -3.84 -0.65 2.49
CA ASP A 82 -4.02 -1.79 1.59
C ASP A 82 -2.85 -2.77 1.67
N LEU A 83 -3.14 -4.01 2.06
CA LEU A 83 -2.15 -5.08 2.24
C LEU A 83 -1.41 -5.42 0.94
N ASN A 84 -2.11 -5.35 -0.19
CA ASN A 84 -1.54 -5.72 -1.48
C ASN A 84 -0.41 -4.79 -1.91
N TRP A 85 -0.39 -3.57 -1.37
CA TRP A 85 0.52 -2.51 -1.76
C TRP A 85 1.43 -2.03 -0.63
N THR A 86 1.39 -2.72 0.51
CA THR A 86 2.25 -2.43 1.66
C THR A 86 3.61 -3.09 1.49
N LEU A 87 4.69 -2.34 1.72
CA LEU A 87 6.04 -2.89 1.76
C LEU A 87 6.16 -3.95 2.87
N PRO A 88 6.90 -5.06 2.64
CA PRO A 88 7.10 -6.06 3.68
C PRO A 88 7.63 -5.49 5.00
N SER A 89 8.51 -4.48 4.93
CA SER A 89 9.06 -3.81 6.11
C SER A 89 8.03 -2.98 6.88
N ARG A 90 6.86 -2.69 6.29
CA ARG A 90 5.78 -1.93 6.91
C ARG A 90 4.63 -2.80 7.40
N LEU A 91 4.64 -4.09 7.08
CA LEU A 91 3.57 -5.01 7.51
C LEU A 91 3.45 -5.07 9.02
N GLU A 92 4.55 -4.99 9.73
CA GLU A 92 4.57 -5.03 11.19
C GLU A 92 3.71 -3.92 11.81
N ASP A 93 3.74 -2.74 11.21
CA ASP A 93 3.06 -1.56 11.73
C ASP A 93 1.66 -1.33 11.13
N ASN A 94 1.21 -2.20 10.24
CA ASN A 94 -0.10 -2.05 9.60
C ASN A 94 -1.17 -2.76 10.43
N PRO A 95 -2.06 -2.01 11.14
CA PRO A 95 -3.06 -2.63 12.00
C PRO A 95 -4.05 -3.52 11.24
N THR A 96 -4.29 -3.27 9.95
CA THR A 96 -5.20 -4.09 9.14
C THR A 96 -4.69 -5.53 9.02
N VAL A 97 -3.37 -5.74 9.09
CA VAL A 97 -2.77 -7.07 9.02
C VAL A 97 -3.08 -7.91 10.26
N TRP A 98 -3.07 -7.26 11.44
CA TRP A 98 -3.00 -7.95 12.72
C TRP A 98 -4.30 -7.97 13.50
N MET A 99 -5.28 -7.13 13.12
CA MET A 99 -6.58 -7.07 13.80
C MET A 99 -7.49 -8.17 13.27
N LEU A 100 -7.71 -9.19 14.07
CA LEU A 100 -8.55 -10.34 13.73
C LEU A 100 -9.69 -10.49 14.73
N GLN A 101 -10.79 -11.09 14.26
CA GLN A 101 -11.90 -11.45 15.13
C GLN A 101 -11.64 -12.82 15.75
N VAL A 102 -11.59 -12.87 17.07
CA VAL A 102 -11.40 -14.10 17.85
C VAL A 102 -12.53 -14.19 18.87
N ASN A 103 -13.35 -15.23 18.77
CA ASN A 103 -14.51 -15.46 19.65
C ASN A 103 -15.45 -14.24 19.77
N GLY A 104 -15.64 -13.52 18.66
CA GLY A 104 -16.49 -12.34 18.60
C GLY A 104 -15.82 -11.03 18.99
N PHE A 105 -14.57 -11.05 19.43
CA PHE A 105 -13.81 -9.85 19.79
C PHE A 105 -12.75 -9.52 18.76
N MET A 106 -12.53 -8.22 18.52
CA MET A 106 -11.41 -7.75 17.71
C MET A 106 -10.15 -7.79 18.55
N VAL A 107 -9.17 -8.55 18.10
CA VAL A 107 -7.91 -8.79 18.83
C VAL A 107 -6.73 -8.44 17.94
N ASP A 108 -5.75 -7.75 18.52
CA ASP A 108 -4.44 -7.57 17.88
C ASP A 108 -3.64 -8.86 18.11
N VAL A 109 -3.50 -9.65 17.06
CA VAL A 109 -2.87 -10.97 17.11
C VAL A 109 -1.40 -10.91 17.52
N ARG A 110 -0.73 -9.76 17.31
CA ARG A 110 0.67 -9.58 17.74
C ARG A 110 0.84 -9.75 19.24
N HIS A 111 -0.19 -9.46 20.01
CA HIS A 111 -0.20 -9.55 21.48
C HIS A 111 -0.90 -10.81 22.00
N ALA A 112 -1.38 -11.67 21.11
CA ALA A 112 -2.02 -12.94 21.48
C ALA A 112 -0.96 -14.02 21.74
N PRO A 113 -1.32 -15.11 22.47
CA PRO A 113 -0.44 -16.26 22.61
C PRO A 113 0.00 -16.83 21.27
N ARG A 114 1.21 -17.44 21.24
CA ARG A 114 1.77 -17.99 20.00
C ARG A 114 0.84 -19.00 19.33
N GLU A 115 0.12 -19.80 20.09
CA GLU A 115 -0.80 -20.81 19.55
C GLU A 115 -1.90 -20.15 18.70
N VAL A 116 -2.42 -18.99 19.13
CA VAL A 116 -3.41 -18.22 18.37
C VAL A 116 -2.80 -17.67 17.09
N GLN A 117 -1.58 -17.16 17.19
CA GLN A 117 -0.83 -16.66 16.02
C GLN A 117 -0.58 -17.78 15.00
N GLU A 118 -0.23 -18.97 15.46
CA GLU A 118 0.01 -20.14 14.62
C GLU A 118 -1.26 -20.54 13.86
N ILE A 119 -2.40 -20.57 14.55
CA ILE A 119 -3.69 -20.87 13.93
C ILE A 119 -4.01 -19.84 12.84
N ALA A 120 -3.84 -18.56 13.15
CA ALA A 120 -4.08 -17.49 12.19
C ALA A 120 -3.16 -17.59 10.97
N PHE A 121 -1.89 -17.88 11.17
CA PHE A 121 -0.92 -18.08 10.10
C PHE A 121 -1.31 -19.27 9.21
N ASN A 122 -1.65 -20.41 9.81
CA ASN A 122 -2.04 -21.62 9.06
C ASN A 122 -3.33 -21.40 8.24
N LYS A 123 -4.19 -20.48 8.67
CA LYS A 123 -5.39 -20.08 7.93
C LYS A 123 -5.12 -19.01 6.87
N GLY A 124 -3.87 -18.55 6.73
CA GLY A 124 -3.50 -17.53 5.77
C GLY A 124 -3.97 -16.12 6.14
N LEU A 125 -4.29 -15.87 7.40
CA LEU A 125 -4.83 -14.58 7.86
C LEU A 125 -3.76 -13.56 8.22
N ILE A 126 -2.56 -14.02 8.52
CA ILE A 126 -1.41 -13.16 8.84
C ILE A 126 -0.18 -13.62 8.04
N PRO A 127 0.78 -12.72 7.76
CA PRO A 127 1.92 -13.04 6.89
C PRO A 127 3.02 -13.87 7.54
N TYR A 128 3.12 -13.85 8.87
CA TYR A 128 4.11 -14.61 9.64
C TYR A 128 3.65 -14.70 11.09
N ILE A 129 4.35 -15.51 11.90
CA ILE A 129 4.06 -15.63 13.33
C ILE A 129 4.94 -14.63 14.09
N PRO A 130 4.37 -13.55 14.66
CA PRO A 130 5.18 -12.51 15.33
C PRO A 130 6.08 -13.04 16.45
N ALA A 131 5.58 -14.00 17.23
CA ALA A 131 6.33 -14.59 18.34
C ALA A 131 7.64 -15.25 17.90
N ASP A 132 7.72 -15.73 16.64
CA ASP A 132 8.89 -16.40 16.11
C ASP A 132 9.96 -15.45 15.58
N ARG A 133 9.66 -14.14 15.56
CA ARG A 133 10.56 -13.09 15.05
C ARG A 133 11.16 -12.19 16.13
N GLN A 134 10.91 -12.49 17.38
CA GLN A 134 11.46 -11.73 18.49
C GLN A 134 12.88 -12.18 18.84
#